data_3fa866f83ecd8d6f7fb38c1c63a1682c
#
_entry.id   3fa866f83ecd8d6f7fb38c1c63a1682c
#
_cell.length_a   1.000
_cell.length_b   1.000
_cell.length_c   1.000
_cell.angle_alpha   90.00
_cell.angle_beta   90.00
_cell.angle_gamma   90.00
#
_symmetry.space_group_name_H-M   'P 1'
#
loop_
_entity.id
_entity.type
_entity.pdbx_description
1 polymer ?
#
loop_
_entity_poly.entity_id
_entity_poly.type
_entity_poly.pdbx_seq_one_letter_code
_entity_poly.pdbx_strand_id
1 'polypeptide(L)'
;MSLRQNKKVLVIRCGLLGDTVDATSVIEPLVEHFKNQVDIHWVTKPGISDLFKFDKRIKKIYKLKHTKLPFYFNFDKQRIIYDSIFNPYELILNLEIGKKFNDVVKYTKSRVKFGMPYQFVNDDIFSEHRVEHQLRILNLYLKDYDKNLACPSIIGIDKNKITNKFPITKDYVVLCPTNSHIEKDNHRGYRSWPAENWKNLMQKIISQTDLNILLVGSNAEKDYFSTFYPIPERVYDLSGKTTVPELITILENSKIVVATDSGSAHLAGAVAKNIISIHGPTNHYQSSPYKTKSNNVKVASLNLDCSPCYDTKIIKTCKKN
;
A
#
# COMPACT_ATOMS: atom_id res chain seq x y z
N MET A 1 24.19 -15.99 -30.41
CA MET A 1 23.23 -16.14 -29.29
C MET A 1 22.19 -15.04 -29.41
N SER A 2 20.97 -15.34 -29.84
CA SER A 2 19.87 -14.34 -29.84
C SER A 2 19.60 -13.95 -28.39
N LEU A 3 19.78 -12.69 -28.06
CA LEU A 3 19.35 -12.13 -26.77
C LEU A 3 17.84 -12.39 -26.65
N ARG A 4 17.44 -13.33 -25.80
CA ARG A 4 16.03 -13.57 -25.53
C ARG A 4 15.45 -12.29 -24.96
N GLN A 5 14.57 -11.66 -25.71
CA GLN A 5 13.85 -10.46 -25.27
C GLN A 5 12.97 -10.80 -24.05
N ASN A 6 13.05 -9.99 -23.00
CA ASN A 6 12.21 -10.15 -21.81
C ASN A 6 10.72 -10.15 -22.18
N LYS A 7 9.94 -10.95 -21.48
CA LYS A 7 8.48 -10.93 -21.56
C LYS A 7 7.93 -9.67 -20.90
N LYS A 8 7.00 -8.98 -21.56
CA LYS A 8 6.39 -7.77 -21.01
C LYS A 8 5.08 -8.10 -20.30
N VAL A 9 4.93 -7.66 -19.07
CA VAL A 9 3.70 -7.80 -18.27
C VAL A 9 3.20 -6.41 -17.91
N LEU A 10 1.90 -6.16 -18.11
CA LEU A 10 1.23 -4.95 -17.65
C LEU A 10 0.38 -5.25 -16.43
N VAL A 11 0.68 -4.61 -15.31
CA VAL A 11 -0.14 -4.65 -14.09
C VAL A 11 -0.89 -3.33 -13.95
N ILE A 12 -2.20 -3.37 -13.78
CA ILE A 12 -3.06 -2.20 -13.61
C ILE A 12 -3.59 -2.17 -12.18
N ARG A 13 -3.10 -1.22 -11.38
CA ARG A 13 -3.63 -0.91 -10.04
C ARG A 13 -3.44 0.58 -9.75
N CYS A 14 -4.53 1.34 -9.79
CA CYS A 14 -4.60 2.79 -9.58
C CYS A 14 -5.32 3.17 -8.28
N GLY A 15 -5.29 2.29 -7.30
CA GLY A 15 -5.87 2.51 -5.97
C GLY A 15 -5.16 3.61 -5.16
N LEU A 16 -5.41 3.66 -3.86
CA LEU A 16 -4.62 4.42 -2.90
C LEU A 16 -3.31 3.69 -2.58
N LEU A 17 -2.48 4.29 -1.71
CA LEU A 17 -1.17 3.74 -1.38
C LEU A 17 -1.27 2.29 -0.85
N GLY A 18 -2.13 2.03 0.14
CA GLY A 18 -2.33 0.68 0.69
C GLY A 18 -2.78 -0.33 -0.36
N ASP A 19 -3.77 0.05 -1.20
CA ASP A 19 -4.24 -0.81 -2.30
C ASP A 19 -3.13 -1.20 -3.28
N THR A 20 -2.22 -0.25 -3.55
CA THR A 20 -1.10 -0.48 -4.47
C THR A 20 -0.01 -1.34 -3.82
N VAL A 21 0.25 -1.15 -2.52
CA VAL A 21 1.17 -2.01 -1.75
C VAL A 21 0.66 -3.45 -1.74
N ASP A 22 -0.61 -3.68 -1.43
CA ASP A 22 -1.19 -5.02 -1.45
C ASP A 22 -1.03 -5.68 -2.83
N ALA A 23 -1.18 -4.89 -3.92
CA ALA A 23 -1.04 -5.39 -5.28
C ALA A 23 0.41 -5.78 -5.65
N THR A 24 1.41 -5.31 -4.93
CA THR A 24 2.80 -5.74 -5.18
C THR A 24 3.04 -7.22 -4.89
N SER A 25 2.09 -7.89 -4.24
CA SER A 25 2.10 -9.35 -4.01
C SER A 25 2.20 -10.19 -5.29
N VAL A 26 1.87 -9.62 -6.45
CA VAL A 26 1.99 -10.32 -7.73
C VAL A 26 3.40 -10.23 -8.34
N ILE A 27 4.29 -9.37 -7.82
CA ILE A 27 5.58 -9.06 -8.44
C ILE A 27 6.52 -10.27 -8.38
N GLU A 28 6.80 -10.79 -7.19
CA GLU A 28 7.73 -11.91 -7.03
C GLU A 28 7.27 -13.19 -7.75
N PRO A 29 5.98 -13.60 -7.66
CA PRO A 29 5.49 -14.72 -8.46
C PRO A 29 5.69 -14.55 -9.97
N LEU A 30 5.51 -13.33 -10.49
CA LEU A 30 5.78 -13.05 -11.92
C LEU A 30 7.26 -13.13 -12.26
N VAL A 31 8.13 -12.58 -11.41
CA VAL A 31 9.59 -12.62 -11.60
C VAL A 31 10.10 -14.06 -11.58
N GLU A 32 9.63 -14.88 -10.63
CA GLU A 32 9.95 -16.30 -10.54
C GLU A 32 9.48 -17.08 -11.77
N HIS A 33 8.20 -16.93 -12.14
CA HIS A 33 7.60 -17.63 -13.28
C HIS A 33 8.37 -17.37 -14.59
N PHE A 34 8.76 -16.13 -14.84
CA PHE A 34 9.53 -15.76 -16.02
C PHE A 34 11.05 -15.90 -15.83
N LYS A 35 11.52 -16.51 -14.74
CA LYS A 35 12.94 -16.75 -14.45
C LYS A 35 13.81 -15.49 -14.59
N ASN A 36 13.34 -14.39 -13.99
CA ASN A 36 13.95 -13.04 -14.08
C ASN A 36 13.99 -12.44 -15.49
N GLN A 37 13.29 -13.01 -16.49
CA GLN A 37 13.21 -12.51 -17.86
C GLN A 37 11.87 -11.82 -18.11
N VAL A 38 11.51 -10.89 -17.24
CA VAL A 38 10.26 -10.12 -17.32
C VAL A 38 10.50 -8.65 -17.13
N ASP A 39 9.82 -7.84 -17.93
CA ASP A 39 9.72 -6.39 -17.80
C ASP A 39 8.31 -6.06 -17.32
N ILE A 40 8.18 -5.78 -16.04
CA ILE A 40 6.90 -5.40 -15.44
C ILE A 40 6.66 -3.90 -15.68
N HIS A 41 5.57 -3.59 -16.34
CA HIS A 41 5.06 -2.24 -16.50
C HIS A 41 3.86 -2.05 -15.56
N TRP A 42 3.83 -0.93 -14.86
CA TRP A 42 2.80 -0.67 -13.85
C TRP A 42 1.98 0.57 -14.17
N VAL A 43 0.65 0.47 -14.03
CA VAL A 43 -0.27 1.61 -14.16
C VAL A 43 -0.70 2.04 -12.77
N THR A 44 -0.45 3.31 -12.41
CA THR A 44 -0.79 3.87 -11.09
C THR A 44 -1.09 5.37 -11.15
N LYS A 45 -1.50 5.95 -10.03
CA LYS A 45 -1.67 7.41 -9.90
C LYS A 45 -0.31 8.10 -9.73
N PRO A 46 -0.16 9.38 -10.17
CA PRO A 46 1.08 10.12 -10.04
C PRO A 46 1.65 10.15 -8.60
N GLY A 47 0.81 10.42 -7.60
CA GLY A 47 1.24 10.50 -6.19
C GLY A 47 1.65 9.15 -5.57
N ILE A 48 1.34 8.02 -6.22
CA ILE A 48 1.69 6.67 -5.74
C ILE A 48 2.92 6.12 -6.45
N SER A 49 3.29 6.70 -7.60
CA SER A 49 4.41 6.20 -8.43
C SER A 49 5.75 6.12 -7.70
N ASP A 50 5.95 6.93 -6.67
CA ASP A 50 7.19 6.96 -5.90
C ASP A 50 7.41 5.68 -5.09
N LEU A 51 6.36 4.88 -4.86
CA LEU A 51 6.46 3.54 -4.30
C LEU A 51 7.45 2.65 -5.07
N PHE A 52 7.52 2.82 -6.39
CA PHE A 52 8.34 1.99 -7.27
C PHE A 52 9.67 2.62 -7.69
N LYS A 53 10.03 3.79 -7.12
CA LYS A 53 11.17 4.59 -7.60
C LYS A 53 12.50 3.84 -7.58
N PHE A 54 12.70 2.95 -6.64
CA PHE A 54 13.94 2.16 -6.48
C PHE A 54 13.74 0.67 -6.79
N ASP A 55 12.55 0.28 -7.21
CA ASP A 55 12.24 -1.11 -7.57
C ASP A 55 12.64 -1.43 -9.00
N LYS A 56 13.78 -2.09 -9.16
CA LYS A 56 14.34 -2.47 -10.48
C LYS A 56 13.50 -3.51 -11.22
N ARG A 57 12.57 -4.19 -10.55
CA ARG A 57 11.64 -5.17 -11.16
C ARG A 57 10.59 -4.44 -12.01
N ILE A 58 10.30 -3.17 -11.69
CA ILE A 58 9.36 -2.32 -12.42
C ILE A 58 10.10 -1.49 -13.46
N LYS A 59 9.97 -1.87 -14.73
CA LYS A 59 10.68 -1.25 -15.85
C LYS A 59 10.04 0.04 -16.34
N LYS A 60 8.72 0.14 -16.25
CA LYS A 60 7.97 1.31 -16.71
C LYS A 60 6.76 1.59 -15.85
N ILE A 61 6.54 2.86 -15.54
CA ILE A 61 5.38 3.31 -14.77
C ILE A 61 4.55 4.25 -15.66
N TYR A 62 3.27 3.92 -15.83
CA TYR A 62 2.28 4.80 -16.46
C TYR A 62 1.50 5.52 -15.37
N LYS A 63 1.63 6.85 -15.33
CA LYS A 63 1.00 7.72 -14.32
C LYS A 63 -0.31 8.27 -14.87
N LEU A 64 -1.45 7.75 -14.41
CA LEU A 64 -2.76 8.20 -14.84
C LEU A 64 -3.34 9.26 -13.91
N LYS A 65 -3.47 10.50 -14.40
CA LYS A 65 -4.10 11.61 -13.65
C LYS A 65 -5.62 11.46 -13.61
N HIS A 66 -6.25 11.12 -14.73
CA HIS A 66 -7.70 11.09 -14.90
C HIS A 66 -8.21 9.68 -15.20
N THR A 67 -8.36 8.85 -14.16
CA THR A 67 -8.75 7.43 -14.33
C THR A 67 -10.16 7.22 -14.88
N LYS A 68 -11.08 8.16 -14.68
CA LYS A 68 -12.50 8.06 -15.11
C LYS A 68 -12.73 8.42 -16.57
N LEU A 69 -11.84 9.21 -17.20
CA LEU A 69 -12.01 9.62 -18.58
C LEU A 69 -11.85 8.42 -19.53
N PRO A 70 -12.69 8.29 -20.57
CA PRO A 70 -12.51 7.34 -21.66
C PRO A 70 -11.16 7.53 -22.35
N PHE A 71 -10.62 6.45 -22.95
CA PHE A 71 -9.29 6.51 -23.53
C PHE A 71 -9.13 7.55 -24.65
N TYR A 72 -10.18 7.84 -25.45
CA TYR A 72 -10.11 8.82 -26.55
C TYR A 72 -9.88 10.27 -26.06
N PHE A 73 -10.21 10.56 -24.82
CA PHE A 73 -9.96 11.87 -24.20
C PHE A 73 -8.86 11.83 -23.14
N ASN A 74 -8.08 10.74 -23.09
CA ASN A 74 -7.06 10.54 -22.06
C ASN A 74 -5.74 10.09 -22.67
N PHE A 75 -4.83 11.03 -22.85
CA PHE A 75 -3.50 10.79 -23.43
C PHE A 75 -2.69 9.75 -22.65
N ASP A 76 -2.82 9.68 -21.31
CA ASP A 76 -2.11 8.68 -20.52
C ASP A 76 -2.59 7.25 -20.87
N LYS A 77 -3.90 7.06 -21.05
CA LYS A 77 -4.46 5.77 -21.50
C LYS A 77 -4.07 5.45 -22.94
N GLN A 78 -4.13 6.44 -23.83
CA GLN A 78 -3.70 6.26 -25.23
C GLN A 78 -2.25 5.80 -25.32
N ARG A 79 -1.35 6.39 -24.53
CA ARG A 79 0.05 6.01 -24.48
C ARG A 79 0.25 4.53 -24.15
N ILE A 80 -0.52 3.98 -23.18
CA ILE A 80 -0.45 2.55 -22.83
C ILE A 80 -0.84 1.69 -24.05
N ILE A 81 -1.92 2.08 -24.73
CA ILE A 81 -2.43 1.36 -25.91
C ILE A 81 -1.42 1.43 -27.07
N TYR A 82 -0.92 2.61 -27.40
CA TYR A 82 0.06 2.80 -28.47
C TYR A 82 1.37 2.04 -28.22
N ASP A 83 1.89 2.07 -27.00
CA ASP A 83 3.11 1.34 -26.62
C ASP A 83 2.97 -0.18 -26.81
N SER A 84 1.72 -0.69 -26.86
CA SER A 84 1.44 -2.11 -27.06
C SER A 84 1.32 -2.53 -28.53
N ILE A 85 1.14 -1.60 -29.47
CA ILE A 85 0.87 -1.93 -30.87
C ILE A 85 2.08 -2.63 -31.51
N PHE A 86 3.27 -2.08 -31.33
CA PHE A 86 4.49 -2.61 -31.93
C PHE A 86 5.22 -3.63 -31.05
N ASN A 87 4.93 -3.63 -29.74
CA ASN A 87 5.53 -4.55 -28.80
C ASN A 87 4.45 -5.02 -27.79
N PRO A 88 3.62 -6.01 -28.17
CA PRO A 88 2.51 -6.49 -27.36
C PRO A 88 2.97 -7.07 -26.00
N TYR A 89 2.10 -6.99 -25.01
CA TYR A 89 2.33 -7.62 -23.73
C TYR A 89 2.12 -9.14 -23.81
N GLU A 90 2.92 -9.90 -23.08
CA GLU A 90 2.66 -11.34 -22.84
C GLU A 90 1.39 -11.48 -22.00
N LEU A 91 1.25 -10.61 -20.97
CA LEU A 91 0.19 -10.69 -19.98
C LEU A 91 -0.27 -9.28 -19.58
N ILE A 92 -1.58 -9.10 -19.44
CA ILE A 92 -2.19 -7.97 -18.72
C ILE A 92 -2.91 -8.52 -17.49
N LEU A 93 -2.55 -8.01 -16.31
CA LEU A 93 -3.25 -8.23 -15.05
C LEU A 93 -3.97 -6.94 -14.65
N ASN A 94 -5.29 -6.93 -14.75
CA ASN A 94 -6.10 -5.84 -14.22
C ASN A 94 -6.58 -6.18 -12.82
N LEU A 95 -5.92 -5.61 -11.82
CA LEU A 95 -6.22 -5.80 -10.40
C LEU A 95 -7.22 -4.76 -9.86
N GLU A 96 -7.78 -3.93 -10.75
CA GLU A 96 -8.80 -2.95 -10.39
C GLU A 96 -10.18 -3.61 -10.27
N ILE A 97 -10.91 -3.13 -9.28
CA ILE A 97 -12.31 -3.47 -9.08
C ILE A 97 -13.16 -2.44 -9.83
N GLY A 98 -13.97 -2.88 -10.80
CA GLY A 98 -14.86 -2.01 -11.56
C GLY A 98 -14.39 -1.64 -12.96
N LYS A 99 -15.17 -0.77 -13.64
CA LYS A 99 -15.13 -0.60 -15.10
C LYS A 99 -14.15 0.46 -15.62
N LYS A 100 -13.45 1.18 -14.75
CA LYS A 100 -12.65 2.38 -15.12
C LYS A 100 -11.53 2.12 -16.12
N PHE A 101 -11.02 0.89 -16.17
CA PHE A 101 -9.88 0.50 -17.01
C PHE A 101 -10.27 -0.49 -18.11
N ASN A 102 -11.58 -0.81 -18.26
CA ASN A 102 -12.04 -1.76 -19.27
C ASN A 102 -11.63 -1.37 -20.69
N ASP A 103 -11.63 -0.07 -20.99
CA ASP A 103 -11.19 0.47 -22.26
C ASP A 103 -9.67 0.21 -22.49
N VAL A 104 -8.83 0.53 -21.50
CA VAL A 104 -7.38 0.26 -21.59
C VAL A 104 -7.12 -1.22 -21.77
N VAL A 105 -7.74 -2.06 -20.95
CA VAL A 105 -7.57 -3.53 -21.02
C VAL A 105 -8.03 -4.06 -22.39
N LYS A 106 -9.18 -3.56 -22.90
CA LYS A 106 -9.74 -3.99 -24.18
C LYS A 106 -8.82 -3.67 -25.36
N TYR A 107 -8.31 -2.43 -25.43
CA TYR A 107 -7.57 -1.96 -26.61
C TYR A 107 -6.06 -2.17 -26.53
N THR A 108 -5.47 -2.39 -25.35
CA THR A 108 -4.05 -2.74 -25.22
C THR A 108 -3.78 -4.12 -25.81
N LYS A 109 -2.78 -4.24 -26.69
CA LYS A 109 -2.40 -5.51 -27.33
C LYS A 109 -1.64 -6.41 -26.37
N SER A 110 -2.08 -7.65 -26.26
CA SER A 110 -1.43 -8.69 -25.44
C SER A 110 -1.83 -10.08 -25.88
N ARG A 111 -1.03 -11.08 -25.46
CA ARG A 111 -1.35 -12.50 -25.69
C ARG A 111 -2.53 -12.94 -24.82
N VAL A 112 -2.51 -12.61 -23.53
CA VAL A 112 -3.58 -12.94 -22.59
C VAL A 112 -3.89 -11.76 -21.67
N LYS A 113 -5.13 -11.74 -21.13
CA LYS A 113 -5.64 -10.69 -20.25
C LYS A 113 -6.44 -11.32 -19.13
N PHE A 114 -6.18 -10.92 -17.91
CA PHE A 114 -6.91 -11.37 -16.72
C PHE A 114 -7.38 -10.18 -15.85
N GLY A 115 -8.50 -10.41 -15.17
CA GLY A 115 -9.23 -9.37 -14.45
C GLY A 115 -10.30 -8.71 -15.32
N MET A 116 -10.97 -7.69 -14.79
CA MET A 116 -12.03 -6.98 -15.50
C MET A 116 -11.54 -6.43 -16.86
N PRO A 117 -12.33 -6.45 -17.93
CA PRO A 117 -13.74 -6.92 -18.00
C PRO A 117 -13.91 -8.42 -18.33
N TYR A 118 -12.85 -9.19 -18.47
CA TYR A 118 -12.90 -10.56 -19.00
C TYR A 118 -13.25 -11.61 -17.95
N GLN A 119 -12.77 -11.41 -16.70
CA GLN A 119 -13.16 -12.27 -15.60
C GLN A 119 -13.71 -11.40 -14.48
N PHE A 120 -14.92 -11.71 -14.10
CA PHE A 120 -15.49 -11.30 -12.84
C PHE A 120 -14.97 -12.30 -11.81
N VAL A 121 -14.00 -11.90 -11.00
CA VAL A 121 -13.66 -12.67 -9.82
C VAL A 121 -14.71 -12.28 -8.79
N ASN A 122 -15.88 -12.94 -8.94
CA ASN A 122 -17.05 -12.78 -8.08
C ASN A 122 -16.68 -13.43 -6.75
N ASP A 123 -17.26 -13.17 -5.69
CA ASP A 123 -18.47 -12.76 -5.10
C ASP A 123 -18.30 -12.31 -3.66
N ASP A 124 -17.13 -12.46 -3.05
CA ASP A 124 -16.93 -12.08 -1.67
C ASP A 124 -15.65 -11.24 -1.50
N ILE A 125 -15.56 -10.18 -2.33
CA ILE A 125 -14.50 -9.17 -2.19
C ILE A 125 -14.44 -8.64 -0.74
N PHE A 126 -15.56 -8.77 -0.03
CA PHE A 126 -15.70 -8.31 1.35
C PHE A 126 -15.38 -9.37 2.40
N SER A 127 -15.24 -10.66 2.05
CA SER A 127 -14.96 -11.76 2.99
C SER A 127 -13.49 -12.13 3.08
N GLU A 128 -12.68 -11.79 2.08
CA GLU A 128 -11.26 -12.13 2.04
C GLU A 128 -10.34 -10.90 2.11
N HIS A 129 -9.09 -11.15 2.44
CA HIS A 129 -8.06 -10.11 2.41
C HIS A 129 -7.82 -9.64 0.97
N ARG A 130 -7.56 -8.33 0.77
CA ARG A 130 -7.34 -7.74 -0.57
C ARG A 130 -6.20 -8.39 -1.34
N VAL A 131 -5.15 -8.83 -0.68
CA VAL A 131 -4.04 -9.58 -1.30
C VAL A 131 -4.55 -10.88 -1.89
N GLU A 132 -5.38 -11.64 -1.16
CA GLU A 132 -5.94 -12.92 -1.65
C GLU A 132 -6.80 -12.71 -2.90
N HIS A 133 -7.62 -11.66 -2.92
CA HIS A 133 -8.38 -11.30 -4.11
C HIS A 133 -7.48 -11.06 -5.34
N GLN A 134 -6.36 -10.36 -5.16
CA GLN A 134 -5.43 -10.07 -6.25
C GLN A 134 -4.69 -11.34 -6.71
N LEU A 135 -4.32 -12.20 -5.77
CA LEU A 135 -3.70 -13.49 -6.06
C LEU A 135 -4.67 -14.43 -6.78
N ARG A 136 -5.97 -14.38 -6.50
CA ARG A 136 -6.95 -15.14 -7.30
C ARG A 136 -6.91 -14.75 -8.78
N ILE A 137 -6.79 -13.45 -9.09
CA ILE A 137 -6.64 -12.99 -10.48
C ILE A 137 -5.34 -13.50 -11.08
N LEU A 138 -4.23 -13.43 -10.34
CA LEU A 138 -2.95 -13.97 -10.77
C LEU A 138 -3.02 -15.47 -11.05
N ASN A 139 -3.71 -16.23 -10.18
CA ASN A 139 -3.88 -17.67 -10.26
C ASN A 139 -4.70 -18.15 -11.48
N LEU A 140 -5.40 -17.25 -12.17
CA LEU A 140 -5.98 -17.57 -13.46
C LEU A 140 -4.89 -17.82 -14.53
N TYR A 141 -3.75 -17.19 -14.37
CA TYR A 141 -2.59 -17.35 -15.26
C TYR A 141 -1.52 -18.27 -14.69
N LEU A 142 -1.05 -18.02 -13.47
CA LEU A 142 -0.02 -18.82 -12.80
C LEU A 142 -0.70 -19.93 -11.96
N LYS A 143 -0.30 -21.20 -12.20
CA LYS A 143 -0.80 -22.34 -11.43
C LYS A 143 0.18 -22.79 -10.36
N ASP A 144 1.47 -22.75 -10.71
CA ASP A 144 2.56 -23.24 -9.86
C ASP A 144 3.57 -22.13 -9.63
N TYR A 145 3.72 -21.69 -8.39
CA TYR A 145 4.75 -20.78 -7.91
C TYR A 145 4.88 -20.93 -6.39
N ASP A 146 6.00 -20.51 -5.81
CA ASP A 146 6.14 -20.50 -4.36
C ASP A 146 5.17 -19.50 -3.71
N LYS A 147 4.17 -20.01 -3.01
CA LYS A 147 3.17 -19.19 -2.31
C LYS A 147 3.77 -18.27 -1.25
N ASN A 148 4.98 -18.56 -0.74
CA ASN A 148 5.66 -17.67 0.20
C ASN A 148 6.12 -16.36 -0.45
N LEU A 149 6.28 -16.35 -1.78
CA LEU A 149 6.61 -15.15 -2.56
C LEU A 149 5.38 -14.29 -2.85
N ALA A 150 4.18 -14.84 -2.70
CA ALA A 150 2.92 -14.16 -2.98
C ALA A 150 2.50 -13.22 -1.83
N CYS A 151 3.36 -12.30 -1.47
CA CYS A 151 3.13 -11.31 -0.43
C CYS A 151 3.56 -9.91 -0.92
N PRO A 152 3.01 -8.84 -0.33
CA PRO A 152 3.41 -7.48 -0.65
C PRO A 152 4.93 -7.32 -0.56
N SER A 153 5.55 -6.81 -1.64
CA SER A 153 7.00 -6.68 -1.78
C SER A 153 7.34 -5.31 -2.36
N ILE A 154 7.97 -4.46 -1.56
CA ILE A 154 8.33 -3.08 -1.89
C ILE A 154 9.78 -2.82 -1.49
N ILE A 155 10.41 -1.84 -2.13
CA ILE A 155 11.82 -1.52 -1.93
C ILE A 155 12.00 -0.07 -1.51
N GLY A 156 12.67 0.14 -0.37
CA GLY A 156 13.06 1.44 0.13
C GLY A 156 14.38 1.94 -0.46
N ILE A 157 15.02 2.84 0.24
CA ILE A 157 16.37 3.35 -0.07
C ILE A 157 17.40 2.71 0.85
N ASP A 158 18.68 2.94 0.54
CA ASP A 158 19.77 2.53 1.41
C ASP A 158 19.65 3.11 2.84
N LYS A 159 19.84 2.27 3.85
CA LYS A 159 19.73 2.63 5.27
C LYS A 159 20.66 3.79 5.65
N ASN A 160 21.86 3.83 5.08
CA ASN A 160 22.85 4.89 5.39
C ASN A 160 22.34 6.28 4.97
N LYS A 161 21.51 6.35 3.91
CA LYS A 161 20.88 7.62 3.51
C LYS A 161 19.88 8.11 4.55
N ILE A 162 19.20 7.19 5.25
CA ILE A 162 18.28 7.53 6.34
C ILE A 162 19.03 8.03 7.55
N THR A 163 20.07 7.32 7.99
CA THR A 163 20.89 7.72 9.16
C THR A 163 21.61 9.06 8.94
N ASN A 164 22.04 9.36 7.71
CA ASN A 164 22.65 10.65 7.38
C ASN A 164 21.64 11.79 7.39
N LYS A 165 20.40 11.55 6.96
CA LYS A 165 19.35 12.57 6.93
C LYS A 165 18.69 12.78 8.29
N PHE A 166 18.49 11.70 9.02
CA PHE A 166 17.86 11.69 10.34
C PHE A 166 18.82 10.99 11.32
N PRO A 167 19.55 11.73 12.18
CA PRO A 167 20.59 11.16 13.06
C PRO A 167 19.96 10.36 14.21
N ILE A 168 19.27 9.31 13.87
CA ILE A 168 18.62 8.38 14.81
C ILE A 168 19.58 7.24 15.08
N THR A 169 20.29 7.33 16.21
CA THR A 169 21.38 6.41 16.57
C THR A 169 20.92 5.21 17.40
N LYS A 170 19.73 5.28 18.01
CA LYS A 170 19.16 4.20 18.84
C LYS A 170 18.04 3.47 18.12
N ASP A 171 17.71 2.28 18.62
CA ASP A 171 16.51 1.55 18.22
C ASP A 171 15.25 2.39 18.43
N TYR A 172 14.26 2.20 17.58
CA TYR A 172 13.07 3.05 17.59
C TYR A 172 11.77 2.30 17.27
N VAL A 173 10.69 2.90 17.74
CA VAL A 173 9.31 2.59 17.39
C VAL A 173 8.83 3.61 16.38
N VAL A 174 8.04 3.20 15.39
CA VAL A 174 7.38 4.12 14.47
C VAL A 174 5.89 4.20 14.81
N LEU A 175 5.39 5.42 14.99
CA LEU A 175 3.97 5.69 15.19
C LEU A 175 3.42 6.40 13.95
N CYS A 176 2.37 5.79 13.35
CA CYS A 176 1.64 6.32 12.19
C CYS A 176 0.20 6.68 12.63
N PRO A 177 -0.02 7.83 13.27
CA PRO A 177 -1.29 8.15 13.93
C PRO A 177 -2.39 8.60 12.96
N THR A 178 -2.05 8.86 11.69
CA THR A 178 -2.92 9.51 10.72
C THR A 178 -3.38 8.57 9.61
N ASN A 179 -4.41 8.99 8.90
CA ASN A 179 -4.92 8.35 7.70
C ASN A 179 -5.52 9.42 6.75
N SER A 180 -5.76 9.07 5.48
CA SER A 180 -6.22 9.99 4.44
C SER A 180 -7.60 10.64 4.67
N HIS A 181 -8.29 10.34 5.76
CA HIS A 181 -9.59 10.90 6.12
C HIS A 181 -9.53 11.94 7.23
N ILE A 182 -8.39 12.04 7.92
CA ILE A 182 -8.27 12.90 9.12
C ILE A 182 -8.53 14.38 8.83
N GLU A 183 -8.14 14.86 7.65
CA GLU A 183 -8.38 16.24 7.22
C GLU A 183 -9.86 16.51 6.93
N LYS A 184 -10.57 15.52 6.38
CA LYS A 184 -11.95 15.64 5.95
C LYS A 184 -12.93 15.73 7.11
N ASP A 185 -12.57 15.17 8.24
CA ASP A 185 -13.45 14.99 9.39
C ASP A 185 -13.04 15.87 10.59
N ASN A 186 -12.33 16.99 10.35
CA ASN A 186 -11.85 17.88 11.42
C ASN A 186 -11.15 17.12 12.55
N HIS A 187 -10.26 16.20 12.20
CA HIS A 187 -9.51 15.31 13.11
C HIS A 187 -10.36 14.26 13.85
N ARG A 188 -11.65 14.12 13.51
CA ARG A 188 -12.57 13.13 14.10
C ARG A 188 -12.77 11.89 13.20
N GLY A 189 -11.80 11.61 12.31
CA GLY A 189 -11.95 10.48 11.42
C GLY A 189 -12.21 9.18 12.20
N TYR A 190 -13.31 8.51 11.91
CA TYR A 190 -13.69 7.24 12.57
C TYR A 190 -12.63 6.13 12.47
N ARG A 191 -11.62 6.32 11.62
CA ARG A 191 -10.46 5.44 11.49
C ARG A 191 -9.25 5.92 12.29
N SER A 192 -9.39 6.99 13.04
CA SER A 192 -8.28 7.58 13.83
C SER A 192 -8.44 7.25 15.31
N TRP A 193 -7.34 6.96 15.96
CA TRP A 193 -7.29 6.83 17.39
C TRP A 193 -7.16 8.23 18.01
N PRO A 194 -7.84 8.55 19.13
CA PRO A 194 -7.77 9.88 19.75
C PRO A 194 -6.33 10.34 20.02
N ALA A 195 -6.04 11.62 19.78
CA ALA A 195 -4.69 12.17 19.98
C ALA A 195 -4.15 11.96 21.40
N GLU A 196 -5.03 12.04 22.40
CA GLU A 196 -4.66 11.80 23.81
C GLU A 196 -4.15 10.37 24.05
N ASN A 197 -4.75 9.39 23.38
CA ASN A 197 -4.30 8.00 23.49
C ASN A 197 -2.89 7.81 22.86
N TRP A 198 -2.60 8.53 21.79
CA TRP A 198 -1.24 8.53 21.20
C TRP A 198 -0.22 9.17 22.15
N LYS A 199 -0.58 10.28 22.82
CA LYS A 199 0.28 10.91 23.85
C LYS A 199 0.55 9.96 24.99
N ASN A 200 -0.48 9.30 25.51
CA ASN A 200 -0.36 8.31 26.57
C ASN A 200 0.52 7.12 26.16
N LEU A 201 0.40 6.66 24.90
CA LEU A 201 1.27 5.62 24.36
C LEU A 201 2.73 6.07 24.29
N MET A 202 3.00 7.29 23.80
CA MET A 202 4.36 7.86 23.78
C MET A 202 4.97 7.93 25.18
N GLN A 203 4.23 8.43 26.16
CA GLN A 203 4.69 8.50 27.54
C GLN A 203 5.02 7.12 28.13
N LYS A 204 4.17 6.11 27.88
CA LYS A 204 4.41 4.73 28.32
C LYS A 204 5.67 4.13 27.68
N ILE A 205 5.86 4.34 26.37
CA ILE A 205 7.07 3.84 25.69
C ILE A 205 8.32 4.49 26.31
N ILE A 206 8.32 5.82 26.50
CA ILE A 206 9.45 6.55 27.07
C ILE A 206 9.76 6.12 28.50
N SER A 207 8.74 5.93 29.34
CA SER A 207 8.92 5.56 30.75
C SER A 207 9.36 4.10 30.94
N GLN A 208 9.05 3.21 29.99
CA GLN A 208 9.30 1.77 30.13
C GLN A 208 10.41 1.22 29.25
N THR A 209 10.94 2.02 28.34
CA THR A 209 11.99 1.58 27.38
C THR A 209 12.98 2.70 27.08
N ASP A 210 14.13 2.34 26.50
CA ASP A 210 15.12 3.29 25.97
C ASP A 210 14.93 3.59 24.48
N LEU A 211 13.83 3.16 23.89
CA LEU A 211 13.55 3.34 22.47
C LEU A 211 13.28 4.80 22.14
N ASN A 212 13.69 5.21 20.94
CA ASN A 212 13.24 6.44 20.32
C ASN A 212 11.85 6.23 19.71
N ILE A 213 11.10 7.31 19.53
CA ILE A 213 9.80 7.30 18.86
C ILE A 213 9.88 8.19 17.62
N LEU A 214 9.52 7.66 16.47
CA LEU A 214 9.40 8.41 15.23
C LEU A 214 7.92 8.58 14.89
N LEU A 215 7.44 9.82 14.86
CA LEU A 215 6.11 10.15 14.36
C LEU A 215 6.20 10.34 12.85
N VAL A 216 5.39 9.63 12.07
CA VAL A 216 5.37 9.73 10.62
C VAL A 216 3.98 9.98 10.07
N GLY A 217 3.90 10.82 9.04
CA GLY A 217 2.68 11.17 8.34
C GLY A 217 2.99 12.03 7.13
N SER A 218 1.97 12.37 6.34
CA SER A 218 2.11 13.25 5.19
C SER A 218 2.18 14.72 5.61
N ASN A 219 2.67 15.58 4.70
CA ASN A 219 2.66 17.02 4.92
C ASN A 219 1.24 17.59 5.03
N ALA A 220 0.28 16.95 4.39
CA ALA A 220 -1.13 17.33 4.43
C ALA A 220 -1.76 17.15 5.83
N GLU A 221 -1.17 16.25 6.66
CA GLU A 221 -1.66 15.95 8.02
C GLU A 221 -0.94 16.74 9.12
N LYS A 222 -0.13 17.74 8.74
CA LYS A 222 0.73 18.50 9.65
C LYS A 222 -0.03 19.17 10.81
N ASP A 223 -1.23 19.68 10.55
CA ASP A 223 -2.06 20.32 11.58
C ASP A 223 -2.47 19.34 12.68
N TYR A 224 -2.74 18.08 12.33
CA TYR A 224 -2.99 17.06 13.32
C TYR A 224 -1.76 16.80 14.20
N PHE A 225 -0.57 16.76 13.61
CA PHE A 225 0.67 16.55 14.38
C PHE A 225 0.96 17.70 15.36
N SER A 226 0.48 18.91 15.07
CA SER A 226 0.61 20.04 16.02
C SER A 226 -0.09 19.78 17.36
N THR A 227 -1.09 18.90 17.39
CA THR A 227 -1.79 18.53 18.63
C THR A 227 -0.92 17.74 19.62
N PHE A 228 0.21 17.18 19.15
CA PHE A 228 1.15 16.43 20.02
C PHE A 228 2.17 17.31 20.73
N TYR A 229 2.26 18.58 20.34
CA TYR A 229 3.25 19.49 20.95
C TYR A 229 2.80 20.01 22.33
N PRO A 230 3.74 20.25 23.25
CA PRO A 230 5.17 19.95 23.11
C PRO A 230 5.43 18.43 23.10
N ILE A 231 6.31 17.97 22.20
CA ILE A 231 6.71 16.55 22.14
C ILE A 231 7.75 16.25 23.22
N PRO A 232 7.70 15.05 23.85
CA PRO A 232 8.68 14.64 24.83
C PRO A 232 10.08 14.44 24.24
N GLU A 233 11.10 14.40 25.09
CA GLU A 233 12.43 13.96 24.71
C GLU A 233 12.38 12.53 24.10
N ARG A 234 13.26 12.23 23.16
CA ARG A 234 13.32 10.99 22.37
C ARG A 234 12.15 10.77 21.41
N VAL A 235 11.24 11.73 21.24
CA VAL A 235 10.22 11.73 20.19
C VAL A 235 10.67 12.64 19.06
N TYR A 236 10.67 12.13 17.85
CA TYR A 236 11.07 12.85 16.63
C TYR A 236 9.89 12.95 15.67
N ASP A 237 9.46 14.16 15.39
CA ASP A 237 8.42 14.43 14.41
C ASP A 237 9.01 14.47 13.00
N LEU A 238 8.74 13.45 12.23
CA LEU A 238 9.11 13.29 10.82
C LEU A 238 7.92 13.52 9.87
N SER A 239 6.79 14.05 10.36
CA SER A 239 5.61 14.31 9.54
C SER A 239 5.95 15.29 8.41
N GLY A 240 5.62 14.91 7.17
CA GLY A 240 5.96 15.70 5.97
C GLY A 240 7.44 15.76 5.59
N LYS A 241 8.34 15.12 6.33
CA LYS A 241 9.80 15.17 6.12
C LYS A 241 10.35 13.97 5.37
N THR A 242 9.55 12.93 5.13
CA THR A 242 9.96 11.70 4.45
C THR A 242 9.27 11.55 3.12
N THR A 243 9.99 11.05 2.12
CA THR A 243 9.42 10.49 0.90
C THR A 243 8.94 9.05 1.15
N VAL A 244 8.10 8.51 0.25
CA VAL A 244 7.62 7.13 0.39
C VAL A 244 8.77 6.11 0.48
N PRO A 245 9.81 6.15 -0.39
CA PRO A 245 10.94 5.22 -0.25
C PRO A 245 11.74 5.37 1.04
N GLU A 246 11.88 6.58 1.58
CA GLU A 246 12.51 6.81 2.89
C GLU A 246 11.68 6.22 4.02
N LEU A 247 10.35 6.42 3.96
CA LEU A 247 9.44 5.84 4.94
C LEU A 247 9.49 4.31 4.93
N ILE A 248 9.56 3.67 3.76
CA ILE A 248 9.73 2.22 3.65
C ILE A 248 10.96 1.76 4.43
N THR A 249 12.12 2.40 4.23
CA THR A 249 13.36 2.04 4.95
C THR A 249 13.26 2.31 6.45
N ILE A 250 12.59 3.37 6.88
CA ILE A 250 12.35 3.67 8.30
C ILE A 250 11.49 2.57 8.93
N LEU A 251 10.41 2.15 8.26
CA LEU A 251 9.53 1.08 8.74
C LEU A 251 10.24 -0.26 8.82
N GLU A 252 11.03 -0.60 7.81
CA GLU A 252 11.81 -1.85 7.73
C GLU A 252 12.81 -2.01 8.89
N ASN A 253 13.43 -0.92 9.30
CA ASN A 253 14.45 -0.91 10.36
C ASN A 253 13.89 -0.63 11.76
N SER A 254 12.59 -0.51 11.92
CA SER A 254 11.94 -0.28 13.22
C SER A 254 11.86 -1.55 14.06
N LYS A 255 11.84 -1.41 15.38
CA LYS A 255 11.54 -2.52 16.30
C LYS A 255 10.08 -2.93 16.22
N ILE A 256 9.20 -1.93 16.12
CA ILE A 256 7.76 -2.11 16.01
C ILE A 256 7.14 -0.90 15.31
N VAL A 257 6.11 -1.13 14.55
CA VAL A 257 5.25 -0.10 13.96
C VAL A 257 3.88 -0.14 14.62
N VAL A 258 3.37 1.00 15.06
CA VAL A 258 1.98 1.14 15.51
C VAL A 258 1.29 2.12 14.56
N ALA A 259 0.26 1.67 13.87
CA ALA A 259 -0.40 2.45 12.84
C ALA A 259 -1.93 2.35 12.94
N THR A 260 -2.62 3.42 12.58
CA THR A 260 -4.06 3.33 12.27
C THR A 260 -4.24 2.61 10.94
N ASP A 261 -5.48 2.21 10.62
CA ASP A 261 -5.85 1.67 9.31
C ASP A 261 -5.58 2.71 8.20
N SER A 262 -4.40 2.62 7.59
CA SER A 262 -3.86 3.63 6.67
C SER A 262 -2.88 3.01 5.67
N GLY A 263 -2.47 3.79 4.66
CA GLY A 263 -1.43 3.39 3.71
C GLY A 263 -0.09 3.04 4.39
N SER A 264 0.25 3.72 5.48
CA SER A 264 1.47 3.43 6.26
C SER A 264 1.42 2.07 6.95
N ALA A 265 0.23 1.61 7.39
CA ALA A 265 0.05 0.27 7.94
C ALA A 265 0.35 -0.81 6.88
N HIS A 266 -0.10 -0.63 5.64
CA HIS A 266 0.21 -1.55 4.54
C HIS A 266 1.70 -1.52 4.15
N LEU A 267 2.33 -0.33 4.10
CA LEU A 267 3.78 -0.24 3.91
C LEU A 267 4.51 -1.04 4.99
N ALA A 268 4.12 -0.87 6.26
CA ALA A 268 4.69 -1.64 7.37
C ALA A 268 4.47 -3.14 7.18
N GLY A 269 3.26 -3.56 6.76
CA GLY A 269 2.93 -4.96 6.47
C GLY A 269 3.87 -5.62 5.47
N ALA A 270 4.38 -4.84 4.52
CA ALA A 270 5.29 -5.33 3.49
C ALA A 270 6.75 -5.45 3.94
N VAL A 271 7.20 -4.68 4.96
CA VAL A 271 8.63 -4.58 5.29
C VAL A 271 8.96 -4.69 6.79
N ALA A 272 8.04 -4.35 7.68
CA ALA A 272 8.33 -4.34 9.11
C ALA A 272 8.14 -5.73 9.75
N LYS A 273 8.98 -6.04 10.75
CA LYS A 273 8.91 -7.32 11.46
C LYS A 273 7.73 -7.40 12.44
N ASN A 274 7.44 -6.33 13.16
CA ASN A 274 6.36 -6.29 14.15
C ASN A 274 5.44 -5.10 13.89
N ILE A 275 4.15 -5.36 13.79
CA ILE A 275 3.13 -4.35 13.47
C ILE A 275 1.94 -4.49 14.41
N ILE A 276 1.50 -3.38 14.97
CA ILE A 276 0.20 -3.23 15.61
C ILE A 276 -0.64 -2.31 14.75
N SER A 277 -1.74 -2.82 14.22
CA SER A 277 -2.67 -2.06 13.40
C SER A 277 -3.96 -1.78 14.16
N ILE A 278 -4.27 -0.49 14.36
CA ILE A 278 -5.45 -0.05 15.11
C ILE A 278 -6.61 0.13 14.12
N HIS A 279 -7.67 -0.63 14.34
CA HIS A 279 -8.87 -0.62 13.51
C HIS A 279 -10.10 -0.19 14.27
N GLY A 280 -10.88 0.69 13.66
CA GLY A 280 -12.19 1.11 14.14
C GLY A 280 -13.32 0.47 13.31
N PRO A 281 -13.98 1.26 12.41
CA PRO A 281 -15.19 0.82 11.71
C PRO A 281 -14.92 -0.06 10.49
N THR A 282 -13.67 -0.20 10.05
CA THR A 282 -13.30 -0.94 8.84
C THR A 282 -13.20 -2.44 9.08
N ASN A 283 -13.40 -3.22 8.04
CA ASN A 283 -13.22 -4.67 8.10
C ASN A 283 -11.73 -5.02 8.12
N HIS A 284 -11.20 -5.31 9.30
CA HIS A 284 -9.78 -5.63 9.48
C HIS A 284 -9.37 -6.97 8.86
N TYR A 285 -10.29 -7.91 8.69
CA TYR A 285 -10.01 -9.17 7.96
C TYR A 285 -9.64 -8.90 6.50
N GLN A 286 -10.22 -7.84 5.92
CA GLN A 286 -9.99 -7.45 4.54
C GLN A 286 -8.80 -6.49 4.37
N SER A 287 -8.61 -5.55 5.31
CA SER A 287 -7.74 -4.36 5.13
C SER A 287 -6.66 -4.19 6.20
N SER A 288 -6.40 -5.16 7.07
CA SER A 288 -5.22 -5.10 7.93
C SER A 288 -3.93 -5.27 7.11
N PRO A 289 -2.75 -4.92 7.66
CA PRO A 289 -1.48 -5.30 7.05
C PRO A 289 -1.44 -6.81 6.79
N TYR A 290 -1.00 -7.21 5.59
CA TYR A 290 -0.99 -8.62 5.21
C TYR A 290 -0.03 -9.43 6.08
N LYS A 291 -0.53 -10.51 6.67
CA LYS A 291 0.26 -11.39 7.53
C LYS A 291 1.04 -12.39 6.69
N THR A 292 2.34 -12.44 6.90
CA THR A 292 3.28 -13.35 6.23
C THR A 292 4.00 -14.22 7.25
N LYS A 293 4.87 -15.12 6.80
CA LYS A 293 5.75 -15.89 7.70
C LYS A 293 6.87 -15.03 8.31
N SER A 294 7.19 -13.88 7.70
CA SER A 294 8.30 -13.01 8.10
C SER A 294 7.90 -11.87 9.02
N ASN A 295 6.59 -11.59 9.16
CA ASN A 295 6.08 -10.52 10.00
C ASN A 295 5.13 -11.01 11.10
N ASN A 296 5.00 -10.19 12.15
CA ASN A 296 4.07 -10.43 13.26
C ASN A 296 3.07 -9.26 13.28
N VAL A 297 1.89 -9.49 12.74
CA VAL A 297 0.81 -8.51 12.69
C VAL A 297 -0.18 -8.77 13.81
N LYS A 298 -0.43 -7.76 14.64
CA LYS A 298 -1.49 -7.74 15.65
C LYS A 298 -2.49 -6.66 15.31
N VAL A 299 -3.76 -7.01 15.28
CA VAL A 299 -4.87 -6.06 15.11
C VAL A 299 -5.40 -5.67 16.49
N ALA A 300 -5.47 -4.37 16.75
CA ALA A 300 -6.13 -3.80 17.92
C ALA A 300 -7.48 -3.24 17.47
N SER A 301 -8.58 -3.84 17.97
CA SER A 301 -9.95 -3.43 17.67
C SER A 301 -10.81 -3.64 18.91
N LEU A 302 -11.81 -2.79 19.08
CA LEU A 302 -12.79 -2.94 20.18
C LEU A 302 -13.82 -4.05 19.93
N ASN A 303 -13.87 -4.60 18.70
CA ASN A 303 -14.81 -5.67 18.29
C ASN A 303 -16.27 -5.35 18.70
N LEU A 304 -16.71 -4.12 18.40
CA LEU A 304 -18.09 -3.71 18.68
C LEU A 304 -19.07 -4.49 17.80
N ASP A 305 -20.25 -4.82 18.29
CA ASP A 305 -21.30 -5.53 17.54
C ASP A 305 -21.70 -4.85 16.24
N CYS A 306 -21.52 -3.53 16.15
CA CYS A 306 -21.78 -2.75 14.94
C CYS A 306 -20.59 -2.70 13.96
N SER A 307 -19.43 -3.26 14.30
CA SER A 307 -18.24 -3.26 13.43
C SER A 307 -18.13 -4.59 12.68
N PRO A 308 -17.78 -4.58 11.36
CA PRO A 308 -17.42 -3.42 10.55
C PRO A 308 -18.65 -2.63 10.06
N CYS A 309 -18.59 -1.30 10.12
CA CYS A 309 -19.70 -0.43 9.73
C CYS A 309 -19.31 0.69 8.76
N TYR A 310 -18.04 0.75 8.32
CA TYR A 310 -17.50 1.84 7.52
C TYR A 310 -18.31 2.15 6.24
N ASP A 311 -18.72 1.12 5.51
CA ASP A 311 -19.47 1.25 4.25
C ASP A 311 -20.99 1.17 4.45
N THR A 312 -21.47 1.28 5.69
CA THR A 312 -22.90 1.20 6.03
C THR A 312 -23.50 2.57 6.37
N LYS A 313 -24.83 2.65 6.44
CA LYS A 313 -25.52 3.86 6.90
C LYS A 313 -25.28 4.15 8.39
N ILE A 314 -24.90 3.13 9.17
CA ILE A 314 -24.67 3.23 10.62
C ILE A 314 -23.58 4.23 10.95
N ILE A 315 -22.50 4.29 10.16
CA ILE A 315 -21.39 5.21 10.43
C ILE A 315 -21.83 6.69 10.40
N LYS A 316 -22.82 7.04 9.58
CA LYS A 316 -23.32 8.42 9.47
C LYS A 316 -24.08 8.90 10.71
N THR A 317 -24.59 7.98 11.48
CA THR A 317 -25.38 8.22 12.69
C THR A 317 -24.62 7.82 13.98
N CYS A 318 -23.37 7.42 13.83
CA CYS A 318 -22.56 6.94 14.96
C CYS A 318 -22.29 8.08 15.97
N LYS A 319 -22.63 7.83 17.24
CA LYS A 319 -22.35 8.72 18.38
C LYS A 319 -21.27 8.18 19.31
N LYS A 320 -20.69 7.00 18.99
CA LYS A 320 -19.71 6.27 19.81
C LYS A 320 -18.29 6.43 19.23
N ASN A 321 -17.81 7.66 19.19
CA ASN A 321 -16.41 7.90 18.86
C ASN A 321 -15.67 8.38 20.08
#